data_c8999a65c185d85a848c8fd9122a43d4
#
_entry.id   c8999a65c185d85a848c8fd9122a43d4
#
_cell.length_a   1.000
_cell.length_b   1.000
_cell.length_c   1.000
_cell.angle_alpha   90.00
_cell.angle_beta   90.00
_cell.angle_gamma   90.00
#
_symmetry.space_group_name_H-M   'P 1'
#
loop_
_entity.id
_entity.type
_entity.pdbx_description
1 polymer ?
#
loop_
_entity_poly.entity_id
_entity_poly.type
_entity_poly.pdbx_seq_one_letter_code
_entity_poly.pdbx_strand_id
1 'polypeptide(L)'
;MRTIFTLLVGVVAMVCTGCEVDDTELKNSKTYTLYEEISALEISNGVDVIVDDALPHNQVYALTNANNFNRLSVEVNDGTLHIGVSTSIFGYNRCLVYVPSVAYERVALKGGSDFLWNSCNSDVLSISVSGGGDCQIQGVAQKLSIDSSGGADVKCGELEAEDVTIN
;
A
#
# COMPACT_ATOMS: atom_id res chain seq x y z
N MET A 1 13.63 -36.15 15.08
CA MET A 1 13.77 -35.57 13.73
C MET A 1 12.91 -34.32 13.67
N ARG A 2 13.50 -33.15 13.83
CA ARG A 2 12.79 -31.84 13.79
C ARG A 2 12.96 -31.30 12.39
N THR A 3 11.88 -31.26 11.63
CA THR A 3 11.84 -30.65 10.30
C THR A 3 11.74 -29.16 10.47
N ILE A 4 12.80 -28.45 10.14
CA ILE A 4 12.83 -26.97 10.08
C ILE A 4 12.19 -26.60 8.76
N PHE A 5 10.99 -26.00 8.81
CA PHE A 5 10.35 -25.35 7.66
C PHE A 5 11.01 -23.98 7.48
N THR A 6 11.94 -23.91 6.56
CA THR A 6 12.49 -22.63 6.11
C THR A 6 11.50 -22.03 5.13
N LEU A 7 10.71 -21.04 5.57
CA LEU A 7 9.85 -20.23 4.70
C LEU A 7 10.77 -19.35 3.85
N LEU A 8 10.96 -19.73 2.60
CA LEU A 8 11.67 -18.94 1.62
C LEU A 8 10.69 -17.86 1.12
N VAL A 9 10.74 -16.68 1.74
CA VAL A 9 10.06 -15.48 1.22
C VAL A 9 10.80 -15.08 -0.04
N GLY A 10 10.23 -15.41 -1.19
CA GLY A 10 10.76 -14.97 -2.47
C GLY A 10 10.53 -13.46 -2.60
N VAL A 11 11.59 -12.69 -2.35
CA VAL A 11 11.62 -11.26 -2.67
C VAL A 11 11.66 -11.14 -4.19
N VAL A 12 10.56 -10.78 -4.81
CA VAL A 12 10.56 -10.33 -6.20
C VAL A 12 11.11 -8.90 -6.19
N ALA A 13 12.39 -8.77 -6.45
CA ALA A 13 13.02 -7.49 -6.69
C ALA A 13 12.53 -6.93 -8.03
N MET A 14 11.50 -6.10 -8.02
CA MET A 14 11.09 -5.34 -9.16
C MET A 14 11.89 -4.05 -9.19
N VAL A 15 12.74 -3.90 -10.20
CA VAL A 15 13.52 -2.69 -10.43
C VAL A 15 12.60 -1.62 -11.01
N CYS A 16 11.99 -0.81 -10.14
CA CYS A 16 11.48 0.49 -10.55
C CYS A 16 12.67 1.45 -10.58
N THR A 17 13.01 1.98 -11.75
CA THR A 17 13.98 3.07 -11.88
C THR A 17 13.37 4.34 -11.27
N GLY A 18 13.53 4.50 -9.95
CA GLY A 18 13.05 5.67 -9.22
C GLY A 18 12.83 5.48 -7.72
N CYS A 19 12.45 4.29 -7.25
CA CYS A 19 12.36 3.99 -5.83
C CYS A 19 12.94 2.61 -5.58
N GLU A 20 14.21 2.54 -5.27
CA GLU A 20 14.82 1.36 -4.66
C GLU A 20 14.34 1.33 -3.20
N VAL A 21 13.33 0.51 -2.90
CA VAL A 21 12.95 0.21 -1.52
C VAL A 21 14.02 -0.71 -0.97
N ASP A 22 15.04 -0.13 -0.33
CA ASP A 22 16.03 -0.89 0.41
C ASP A 22 15.40 -1.34 1.74
N ASP A 23 14.79 -2.54 1.77
CA ASP A 23 14.18 -3.13 2.96
C ASP A 23 15.22 -3.75 3.92
N THR A 24 16.51 -3.71 3.56
CA THR A 24 17.59 -4.24 4.41
C THR A 24 17.71 -3.53 5.75
N GLU A 25 17.19 -2.31 5.89
CA GLU A 25 17.15 -1.54 7.13
C GLU A 25 15.89 -1.77 7.98
N LEU A 26 14.86 -2.45 7.46
CA LEU A 26 13.60 -2.69 8.17
C LEU A 26 13.71 -3.96 9.03
N LYS A 27 14.02 -3.80 10.31
CA LYS A 27 14.36 -4.91 11.23
C LYS A 27 13.22 -5.35 12.13
N ASN A 28 12.18 -4.55 12.26
CA ASN A 28 11.05 -4.82 13.13
C ASN A 28 9.80 -5.10 12.30
N SER A 29 9.05 -6.12 12.67
CA SER A 29 7.82 -6.50 11.97
C SER A 29 6.66 -6.68 12.92
N LYS A 30 5.44 -6.43 12.44
CA LYS A 30 4.19 -6.68 13.15
C LYS A 30 3.10 -7.06 12.19
N THR A 31 2.32 -8.09 12.53
CA THR A 31 1.10 -8.46 11.82
C THR A 31 -0.12 -7.94 12.58
N TYR A 32 -1.06 -7.37 11.83
CA TYR A 32 -2.37 -6.96 12.31
C TYR A 32 -3.42 -7.87 11.70
N THR A 33 -4.39 -8.30 12.49
CA THR A 33 -5.53 -9.09 12.02
C THR A 33 -6.71 -8.15 11.79
N LEU A 34 -7.30 -8.23 10.59
CA LEU A 34 -8.52 -7.51 10.26
C LEU A 34 -9.72 -8.40 10.62
N TYR A 35 -10.72 -7.81 11.23
CA TYR A 35 -11.95 -8.49 11.65
C TYR A 35 -13.17 -8.11 10.79
N GLU A 36 -12.96 -7.18 9.86
CA GLU A 36 -13.97 -6.68 8.92
C GLU A 36 -13.44 -6.80 7.50
N GLU A 37 -14.35 -6.94 6.53
CA GLU A 37 -14.02 -6.88 5.12
C GLU A 37 -13.64 -5.45 4.73
N ILE A 38 -12.70 -5.33 3.80
CA ILE A 38 -12.22 -4.05 3.30
C ILE A 38 -12.46 -3.94 1.80
N SER A 39 -12.92 -2.77 1.37
CA SER A 39 -13.07 -2.40 -0.04
C SER A 39 -12.39 -1.06 -0.38
N ALA A 40 -11.83 -0.39 0.61
CA ALA A 40 -11.14 0.87 0.41
C ALA A 40 -9.87 0.98 1.27
N LEU A 41 -8.92 1.76 0.75
CA LEU A 41 -7.68 2.12 1.45
C LEU A 41 -7.59 3.63 1.64
N GLU A 42 -7.18 4.06 2.81
CA GLU A 42 -6.74 5.42 3.09
C GLU A 42 -5.36 5.39 3.74
N ILE A 43 -4.37 5.96 3.06
CA ILE A 43 -2.97 5.94 3.46
C ILE A 43 -2.51 7.37 3.72
N SER A 44 -1.80 7.59 4.83
CA SER A 44 -1.43 8.95 5.23
C SER A 44 -0.08 9.05 5.94
N ASN A 45 0.47 10.25 5.91
CA ASN A 45 1.61 10.67 6.73
C ASN A 45 2.94 9.91 6.47
N GLY A 46 3.24 9.55 5.21
CA GLY A 46 4.54 8.98 4.84
C GLY A 46 4.67 7.48 5.17
N VAL A 47 3.59 6.75 5.14
CA VAL A 47 3.61 5.28 5.17
C VAL A 47 3.63 4.78 3.74
N ASP A 48 4.58 3.92 3.40
CA ASP A 48 4.64 3.26 2.10
C ASP A 48 3.81 1.97 2.15
N VAL A 49 2.99 1.73 1.12
CA VAL A 49 2.08 0.58 1.09
C VAL A 49 2.25 -0.22 -0.19
N ILE A 50 2.36 -1.53 -0.04
CA ILE A 50 2.40 -2.50 -1.13
C ILE A 50 1.22 -3.46 -1.00
N VAL A 51 0.47 -3.66 -2.08
CA VAL A 51 -0.52 -4.74 -2.15
C VAL A 51 0.21 -6.04 -2.46
N ASP A 52 0.00 -7.05 -1.62
CA ASP A 52 0.66 -8.35 -1.70
C ASP A 52 -0.38 -9.48 -1.88
N ASP A 53 -0.31 -10.15 -3.03
CA ASP A 53 -1.21 -11.25 -3.39
C ASP A 53 -1.01 -12.51 -2.52
N ALA A 54 0.14 -12.63 -1.88
CA ALA A 54 0.44 -13.76 -0.99
C ALA A 54 -0.10 -13.57 0.42
N LEU A 55 -0.49 -12.34 0.77
CA LEU A 55 -0.98 -12.02 2.11
C LEU A 55 -2.44 -12.51 2.30
N PRO A 56 -2.77 -13.18 3.42
CA PRO A 56 -4.16 -13.53 3.72
C PRO A 56 -5.06 -12.28 3.76
N HIS A 57 -6.29 -12.38 3.24
CA HIS A 57 -7.21 -11.24 3.10
C HIS A 57 -7.55 -10.54 4.42
N ASN A 58 -7.34 -11.19 5.54
CA ASN A 58 -7.59 -10.65 6.87
C ASN A 58 -6.32 -10.23 7.62
N GLN A 59 -5.22 -10.02 6.93
CA GLN A 59 -3.95 -9.64 7.55
C GLN A 59 -3.32 -8.41 6.89
N VAL A 60 -2.65 -7.61 7.70
CA VAL A 60 -1.76 -6.52 7.30
C VAL A 60 -0.41 -6.77 7.95
N TYR A 61 0.67 -6.66 7.18
CA TYR A 61 2.02 -6.88 7.67
C TYR A 61 2.83 -5.60 7.57
N ALA A 62 3.35 -5.12 8.68
CA ALA A 62 4.10 -3.88 8.75
C ALA A 62 5.57 -4.12 9.11
N LEU A 63 6.43 -3.39 8.44
CA LEU A 63 7.88 -3.35 8.67
C LEU A 63 8.33 -1.93 9.02
N THR A 64 9.28 -1.79 9.96
CA THR A 64 9.86 -0.49 10.30
C THR A 64 11.32 -0.65 10.76
N ASN A 65 12.14 0.36 10.53
CA ASN A 65 13.54 0.41 10.99
C ASN A 65 13.69 0.75 12.47
N ALA A 66 12.65 1.28 13.09
CA ALA A 66 12.60 1.60 14.50
C ALA A 66 11.35 0.96 15.14
N ASN A 67 11.34 0.77 16.45
CA ASN A 67 10.17 0.22 17.14
C ASN A 67 9.07 1.30 17.27
N ASN A 68 8.50 1.69 16.14
CA ASN A 68 7.51 2.77 16.01
C ASN A 68 6.07 2.27 15.85
N PHE A 69 5.79 0.98 16.11
CA PHE A 69 4.44 0.43 15.95
C PHE A 69 3.38 1.07 16.86
N ASN A 70 3.80 1.73 17.94
CA ASN A 70 2.91 2.52 18.78
C ASN A 70 2.42 3.82 18.13
N ARG A 71 3.02 4.23 17.03
CA ARG A 71 2.64 5.40 16.23
C ARG A 71 1.91 5.03 14.94
N LEU A 72 2.04 3.79 14.49
CA LEU A 72 1.35 3.27 13.33
C LEU A 72 -0.08 2.89 13.72
N SER A 73 -1.05 3.56 13.11
CA SER A 73 -2.46 3.17 13.15
C SER A 73 -2.76 2.26 11.96
N VAL A 74 -3.43 1.14 12.23
CA VAL A 74 -3.99 0.21 11.24
C VAL A 74 -5.38 -0.13 11.74
N GLU A 75 -6.39 0.51 11.18
CA GLU A 75 -7.78 0.44 11.66
C GLU A 75 -8.74 0.29 10.48
N VAL A 76 -9.80 -0.48 10.65
CA VAL A 76 -10.88 -0.59 9.67
C VAL A 76 -12.10 0.17 10.22
N ASN A 77 -12.64 1.06 9.41
CA ASN A 77 -13.88 1.77 9.69
C ASN A 77 -14.74 1.80 8.42
N ASP A 78 -15.95 1.32 8.50
CA ASP A 78 -16.91 1.31 7.39
C ASP A 78 -16.31 0.75 6.08
N GLY A 79 -15.60 -0.41 6.16
CA GLY A 79 -14.98 -1.07 5.02
C GLY A 79 -13.73 -0.35 4.46
N THR A 80 -13.27 0.73 5.10
CA THR A 80 -12.04 1.43 4.74
C THR A 80 -10.92 1.06 5.72
N LEU A 81 -9.82 0.54 5.18
CA LEU A 81 -8.59 0.33 5.93
C LEU A 81 -7.80 1.64 5.98
N HIS A 82 -7.71 2.22 7.16
CA HIS A 82 -6.92 3.41 7.44
C HIS A 82 -5.54 3.02 7.93
N ILE A 83 -4.51 3.48 7.21
CA ILE A 83 -3.10 3.27 7.56
C ILE A 83 -2.43 4.63 7.65
N GLY A 84 -1.84 4.92 8.79
CA GLY A 84 -1.15 6.18 8.97
C GLY A 84 -0.30 6.22 10.23
N VAL A 85 0.52 7.25 10.35
CA VAL A 85 1.28 7.50 11.57
C VAL A 85 0.79 8.77 12.25
N SER A 86 0.70 8.75 13.58
CA SER A 86 0.12 9.83 14.38
C SER A 86 0.92 11.13 14.38
N THR A 87 2.18 11.08 13.94
CA THR A 87 3.04 12.27 13.78
C THR A 87 3.93 12.06 12.58
N SER A 88 4.19 13.13 11.82
CA SER A 88 5.18 13.08 10.74
C SER A 88 6.43 12.40 11.24
N ILE A 89 6.83 11.32 10.58
CA ILE A 89 8.10 10.66 10.88
C ILE A 89 9.20 11.58 10.35
N PHE A 90 9.59 12.57 11.14
CA PHE A 90 10.75 13.38 10.83
C PHE A 90 12.01 12.55 11.08
N GLY A 91 12.78 12.35 10.03
CA GLY A 91 14.02 11.61 10.06
C GLY A 91 13.96 10.32 9.25
N TYR A 92 14.99 9.50 9.34
CA TYR A 92 15.19 8.27 8.55
C TYR A 92 14.31 7.08 8.96
N ASN A 93 13.19 7.33 9.63
CA ASN A 93 12.27 6.27 10.01
C ASN A 93 11.36 5.92 8.85
N ARG A 94 11.52 4.74 8.30
CA ARG A 94 10.67 4.18 7.23
C ARG A 94 9.62 3.26 7.82
N CYS A 95 8.44 3.28 7.24
CA CYS A 95 7.36 2.37 7.56
C CYS A 95 6.80 1.82 6.25
N LEU A 96 6.97 0.52 6.03
CA LEU A 96 6.44 -0.20 4.89
C LEU A 96 5.34 -1.14 5.36
N VAL A 97 4.19 -1.07 4.72
CA VAL A 97 3.02 -1.87 5.07
C VAL A 97 2.56 -2.68 3.87
N TYR A 98 2.45 -3.98 4.06
CA TYR A 98 1.85 -4.88 3.08
C TYR A 98 0.38 -5.08 3.43
N VAL A 99 -0.48 -4.91 2.44
CA VAL A 99 -1.93 -5.10 2.55
C VAL A 99 -2.38 -6.22 1.62
N PRO A 100 -3.47 -6.94 1.94
CA PRO A 100 -3.93 -8.03 1.09
C PRO A 100 -4.44 -7.52 -0.25
N SER A 101 -4.31 -8.33 -1.28
CA SER A 101 -4.91 -8.08 -2.59
C SER A 101 -6.39 -8.43 -2.55
N VAL A 102 -7.23 -7.40 -2.60
CA VAL A 102 -8.69 -7.50 -2.73
C VAL A 102 -9.17 -6.53 -3.81
N ALA A 103 -10.41 -6.63 -4.24
CA ALA A 103 -10.99 -5.69 -5.19
C ALA A 103 -11.27 -4.33 -4.52
N TYR A 104 -10.23 -3.51 -4.37
CA TYR A 104 -10.41 -2.16 -3.83
C TYR A 104 -11.19 -1.29 -4.81
N GLU A 105 -12.24 -0.64 -4.30
CA GLU A 105 -13.03 0.35 -5.03
C GLU A 105 -12.47 1.77 -4.91
N ARG A 106 -11.72 2.02 -3.84
CA ARG A 106 -11.13 3.34 -3.57
C ARG A 106 -9.78 3.23 -2.91
N VAL A 107 -8.83 4.01 -3.41
CA VAL A 107 -7.50 4.20 -2.82
C VAL A 107 -7.26 5.69 -2.66
N ALA A 108 -7.02 6.14 -1.43
CA ALA A 108 -6.71 7.54 -1.11
C ALA A 108 -5.33 7.64 -0.47
N LEU A 109 -4.46 8.43 -1.09
CA LEU A 109 -3.11 8.74 -0.61
C LEU A 109 -3.03 10.18 -0.15
N LYS A 110 -2.53 10.39 1.06
CA LYS A 110 -2.39 11.72 1.67
C LYS A 110 -0.97 11.95 2.17
N GLY A 111 -0.42 13.08 1.88
CA GLY A 111 0.95 13.44 2.30
C GLY A 111 2.02 12.88 1.38
N GLY A 112 3.13 12.33 1.91
CA GLY A 112 4.25 11.79 1.14
C GLY A 112 4.30 10.25 1.13
N SER A 113 3.16 9.59 1.04
CA SER A 113 3.04 8.13 1.05
C SER A 113 3.16 7.55 -0.35
N ASP A 114 3.92 6.47 -0.50
CA ASP A 114 4.04 5.75 -1.76
C ASP A 114 3.13 4.50 -1.76
N PHE A 115 2.53 4.21 -2.91
CA PHE A 115 1.62 3.07 -3.08
C PHE A 115 1.95 2.26 -4.33
N LEU A 116 2.03 0.93 -4.15
CA LEU A 116 2.29 -0.01 -5.23
C LEU A 116 1.25 -1.13 -5.25
N TRP A 117 0.58 -1.31 -6.41
CA TRP A 117 -0.36 -2.40 -6.65
C TRP A 117 -0.17 -2.96 -8.06
N ASN A 118 0.44 -4.14 -8.17
CA ASN A 118 0.80 -4.76 -9.45
C ASN A 118 -0.24 -5.76 -9.99
N SER A 119 -1.28 -6.04 -9.23
CA SER A 119 -2.29 -7.08 -9.53
C SER A 119 -3.72 -6.55 -9.39
N CYS A 120 -3.95 -5.29 -9.76
CA CYS A 120 -5.27 -4.69 -9.70
C CYS A 120 -6.29 -5.50 -10.50
N ASN A 121 -7.42 -5.81 -9.85
CA ASN A 121 -8.57 -6.41 -10.51
C ASN A 121 -9.84 -5.86 -9.84
N SER A 122 -10.39 -4.76 -10.40
CA SER A 122 -11.52 -4.05 -9.83
C SER A 122 -12.53 -3.67 -10.90
N ASP A 123 -13.82 -3.75 -10.59
CA ASP A 123 -14.88 -3.27 -11.48
C ASP A 123 -14.89 -1.73 -11.51
N VAL A 124 -14.72 -1.11 -10.34
CA VAL A 124 -14.69 0.34 -10.20
C VAL A 124 -13.51 0.70 -9.30
N LEU A 125 -12.59 1.54 -9.78
CA LEU A 125 -11.46 2.02 -9.00
C LEU A 125 -11.42 3.55 -9.02
N SER A 126 -11.48 4.15 -7.84
CA SER A 126 -11.27 5.57 -7.63
C SER A 126 -9.95 5.79 -6.89
N ILE A 127 -9.04 6.54 -7.51
CA ILE A 127 -7.74 6.89 -6.95
C ILE A 127 -7.75 8.37 -6.63
N SER A 128 -7.44 8.72 -5.39
CA SER A 128 -7.26 10.12 -4.97
C SER A 128 -5.88 10.30 -4.35
N VAL A 129 -5.05 11.13 -4.94
CA VAL A 129 -3.69 11.40 -4.45
C VAL A 129 -3.56 12.88 -4.11
N SER A 130 -3.18 13.15 -2.87
CA SER A 130 -2.96 14.50 -2.39
C SER A 130 -1.64 14.61 -1.64
N GLY A 131 -0.72 15.40 -2.17
CA GLY A 131 0.61 15.60 -1.56
C GLY A 131 1.75 15.33 -2.54
N GLY A 132 2.81 14.65 -2.10
CA GLY A 132 4.02 14.42 -2.89
C GLY A 132 4.44 12.96 -2.99
N GLY A 133 3.52 12.03 -2.74
CA GLY A 133 3.80 10.59 -2.83
C GLY A 133 3.53 10.03 -4.23
N ASP A 134 4.13 8.88 -4.53
CA ASP A 134 3.97 8.18 -5.80
C ASP A 134 2.90 7.09 -5.70
N CYS A 135 2.05 7.00 -6.72
CA CYS A 135 1.05 5.94 -6.86
C CYS A 135 1.32 5.14 -8.14
N GLN A 136 1.63 3.86 -8.01
CA GLN A 136 1.80 2.96 -9.15
C GLN A 136 0.81 1.81 -9.10
N ILE A 137 0.02 1.65 -10.18
CA ILE A 137 -0.99 0.60 -10.28
C ILE A 137 -0.90 -0.06 -11.65
N GLN A 138 -0.95 -1.40 -11.64
CA GLN A 138 -0.95 -2.26 -12.83
C GLN A 138 -2.07 -3.29 -12.71
N GLY A 139 -2.64 -3.72 -13.85
CA GLY A 139 -3.69 -4.74 -13.88
C GLY A 139 -4.90 -4.31 -14.69
N VAL A 140 -6.10 -4.53 -14.17
CA VAL A 140 -7.36 -4.25 -14.86
C VAL A 140 -8.35 -3.52 -13.95
N ALA A 141 -9.00 -2.47 -14.48
CA ALA A 141 -10.16 -1.84 -13.86
C ALA A 141 -11.21 -1.56 -14.96
N GLN A 142 -12.48 -1.91 -14.77
CA GLN A 142 -13.48 -1.57 -15.80
C GLN A 142 -13.70 -0.05 -15.85
N LYS A 143 -13.84 0.58 -14.68
CA LYS A 143 -13.97 2.04 -14.55
C LYS A 143 -12.88 2.58 -13.65
N LEU A 144 -12.15 3.56 -14.16
CA LEU A 144 -11.07 4.23 -13.46
C LEU A 144 -11.35 5.72 -13.31
N SER A 145 -11.30 6.22 -12.08
CA SER A 145 -11.31 7.66 -11.79
C SER A 145 -10.04 8.05 -11.06
N ILE A 146 -9.34 9.06 -11.54
CA ILE A 146 -8.12 9.59 -10.93
C ILE A 146 -8.32 11.06 -10.59
N ASP A 147 -8.11 11.40 -9.34
CA ASP A 147 -8.05 12.77 -8.83
C ASP A 147 -6.67 13.00 -8.20
N SER A 148 -5.87 13.86 -8.80
CA SER A 148 -4.51 14.11 -8.32
C SER A 148 -4.29 15.58 -8.03
N SER A 149 -3.81 15.89 -6.83
CA SER A 149 -3.48 17.24 -6.39
C SER A 149 -2.12 17.29 -5.68
N GLY A 150 -1.37 18.34 -5.93
CA GLY A 150 -0.04 18.54 -5.36
C GLY A 150 1.09 18.14 -6.31
N GLY A 151 2.16 17.55 -5.80
CA GLY A 151 3.34 17.12 -6.56
C GLY A 151 3.44 15.60 -6.76
N ALA A 152 2.31 14.91 -6.67
CA ALA A 152 2.26 13.46 -6.76
C ALA A 152 2.37 12.93 -8.19
N ASP A 153 3.05 11.82 -8.37
CA ASP A 153 3.09 11.07 -9.62
C ASP A 153 2.14 9.87 -9.58
N VAL A 154 1.20 9.80 -10.54
CA VAL A 154 0.29 8.64 -10.69
C VAL A 154 0.66 7.87 -11.96
N LYS A 155 1.17 6.66 -11.78
CA LYS A 155 1.65 5.78 -12.86
C LYS A 155 0.66 4.63 -13.08
N CYS A 156 -0.19 4.76 -14.11
CA CYS A 156 -1.19 3.76 -14.50
C CYS A 156 -0.96 3.26 -15.94
N GLY A 157 0.25 3.37 -16.49
CA GLY A 157 0.54 3.00 -17.89
C GLY A 157 0.38 1.52 -18.22
N GLU A 158 0.34 0.65 -17.21
CA GLU A 158 0.11 -0.79 -17.34
C GLU A 158 -1.22 -1.22 -16.69
N LEU A 159 -2.15 -0.28 -16.48
CA LEU A 159 -3.51 -0.53 -16.03
C LEU A 159 -4.45 -0.45 -17.23
N GLU A 160 -5.11 -1.55 -17.56
CA GLU A 160 -6.15 -1.59 -18.60
C GLU A 160 -7.48 -1.11 -18.01
N ALA A 161 -8.15 -0.17 -18.68
CA ALA A 161 -9.45 0.34 -18.25
C ALA A 161 -10.37 0.61 -19.44
N GLU A 162 -11.67 0.33 -19.29
CA GLU A 162 -12.67 0.61 -20.33
C GLU A 162 -13.11 2.08 -20.31
N ASP A 163 -13.38 2.61 -19.10
CA ASP A 163 -13.80 4.00 -18.89
C ASP A 163 -12.79 4.71 -17.97
N VAL A 164 -12.23 5.82 -18.41
CA VAL A 164 -11.24 6.60 -17.64
C VAL A 164 -11.68 8.04 -17.46
N THR A 165 -11.66 8.54 -16.23
CA THR A 165 -11.86 9.93 -15.88
C THR A 165 -10.65 10.45 -15.09
N ILE A 166 -10.08 11.59 -15.50
CA ILE A 166 -8.95 12.23 -14.82
C ILE A 166 -9.33 13.68 -14.52
N ASN A 167 -9.15 14.11 -13.26
CA ASN A 167 -9.43 15.46 -12.77
C ASN A 167 -8.17 16.12 -12.22
#